data_da93b783d7b39cc3502a5cee4b4c40d1
#
_entry.id   da93b783d7b39cc3502a5cee4b4c40d1
#
_cell.length_a   1.000
_cell.length_b   1.000
_cell.length_c   1.000
_cell.angle_alpha   90.00
_cell.angle_beta   90.00
_cell.angle_gamma   90.00
#
_symmetry.space_group_name_H-M   'P 1'
#
loop_
_entity.id
_entity.type
_entity.pdbx_description
1 polymer ?
#
loop_
_entity_poly.entity_id
_entity_poly.type
_entity_poly.pdbx_seq_one_letter_code
_entity_poly.pdbx_strand_id
1 'polypeptide(L)'
;AGMFQFTCHPTVLGIHNMKISSDLLGNVGKALDEKYNTIFITMQGACGDMGNRQYRQGNDENELWRVRDEVMKQVNVFAEAETPMELKAGSVKTAEYTIHQTYDLDAMKAQLAEDEKKLAAAVTEDDKKLLWSGVRHMRRKIQSGGINVTLRSVIFHLGDLEMITIPGELFSTFGMEIKKNFNAPMRI
;
A
#
# COMPACT_ATOMS: atom_id res chain seq x y z
N ALA A 1 20.29 -0.66 12.54
CA ALA A 1 18.93 -0.78 11.98
C ALA A 1 18.94 -0.35 10.52
N GLY A 2 18.11 -0.99 9.72
CA GLY A 2 17.94 -0.65 8.31
C GLY A 2 16.54 -0.12 8.01
N MET A 3 16.39 0.53 6.86
CA MET A 3 15.10 0.97 6.33
C MET A 3 14.94 0.44 4.91
N PHE A 4 13.77 -0.07 4.60
CA PHE A 4 13.45 -0.59 3.28
C PHE A 4 12.06 -0.11 2.86
N GLN A 5 11.99 0.62 1.77
CA GLN A 5 10.73 1.00 1.15
C GLN A 5 10.51 0.21 -0.13
N PHE A 6 9.30 -0.33 -0.27
CA PHE A 6 8.89 -1.03 -1.48
C PHE A 6 7.48 -0.58 -1.89
N THR A 7 7.31 -0.29 -3.19
CA THR A 7 6.05 0.24 -3.71
C THR A 7 5.29 -0.87 -4.44
N CYS A 8 4.54 -1.66 -3.68
CA CYS A 8 3.67 -2.70 -4.22
C CYS A 8 2.67 -3.14 -3.16
N HIS A 9 1.40 -3.31 -3.53
CA HIS A 9 0.43 -3.93 -2.62
C HIS A 9 0.92 -5.31 -2.16
N PRO A 10 1.03 -5.57 -0.85
CA PRO A 10 1.48 -6.86 -0.31
C PRO A 10 0.32 -7.87 -0.33
N THR A 11 -0.13 -8.27 -1.52
CA THR A 11 -1.30 -9.10 -1.76
C THR A 11 -0.96 -10.35 -2.58
N VAL A 12 0.15 -11.01 -2.27
CA VAL A 12 0.53 -12.27 -2.93
C VAL A 12 -0.40 -13.40 -2.48
N LEU A 13 -0.63 -13.50 -1.18
CA LEU A 13 -1.56 -14.48 -0.62
C LEU A 13 -3.01 -14.17 -1.03
N GLY A 14 -3.71 -15.19 -1.51
CA GLY A 14 -5.07 -15.06 -2.00
C GLY A 14 -6.13 -15.13 -0.91
N ILE A 15 -7.39 -15.08 -1.34
CA ILE A 15 -8.57 -15.11 -0.48
C ILE A 15 -8.74 -16.42 0.32
N HIS A 16 -8.04 -17.48 -0.07
CA HIS A 16 -8.06 -18.77 0.63
C HIS A 16 -7.07 -18.82 1.81
N ASN A 17 -6.21 -17.83 1.95
CA ASN A 17 -5.36 -17.72 3.11
C ASN A 17 -6.18 -17.30 4.34
N MET A 18 -6.30 -18.19 5.31
CA MET A 18 -7.03 -17.98 6.57
C MET A 18 -6.08 -17.60 7.73
N LYS A 19 -4.80 -17.43 7.46
CA LYS A 19 -3.79 -17.07 8.47
C LYS A 19 -3.55 -15.56 8.46
N ILE A 20 -3.22 -15.00 9.62
CA ILE A 20 -2.67 -13.64 9.71
C ILE A 20 -1.27 -13.66 9.11
N SER A 21 -1.00 -12.77 8.17
CA SER A 21 0.28 -12.67 7.49
C SER A 21 0.63 -11.21 7.20
N SER A 22 1.91 -10.88 7.27
CA SER A 22 2.46 -9.61 6.77
C SER A 22 2.70 -9.63 5.26
N ASP A 23 2.31 -10.72 4.58
CA ASP A 23 2.46 -10.92 3.15
C ASP A 23 3.88 -10.59 2.64
N LEU A 24 4.02 -10.02 1.45
CA LEU A 24 5.31 -9.77 0.80
C LEU A 24 6.22 -8.86 1.63
N LEU A 25 5.71 -7.73 2.09
CA LEU A 25 6.54 -6.69 2.71
C LEU A 25 7.19 -7.18 4.01
N GLY A 26 6.44 -7.84 4.87
CA GLY A 26 6.99 -8.38 6.11
C GLY A 26 7.92 -9.59 5.89
N ASN A 27 7.67 -10.41 4.85
CA ASN A 27 8.58 -11.52 4.52
C ASN A 27 9.90 -11.02 3.91
N VAL A 28 9.87 -9.93 3.13
CA VAL A 28 11.11 -9.26 2.69
C VAL A 28 11.85 -8.66 3.89
N GLY A 29 11.15 -7.99 4.80
CA GLY A 29 11.75 -7.47 6.04
C GLY A 29 12.49 -8.53 6.84
N LYS A 30 11.85 -9.68 7.06
CA LYS A 30 12.48 -10.83 7.71
C LYS A 30 13.75 -11.32 7.00
N ALA A 31 13.71 -11.43 5.68
CA ALA A 31 14.88 -11.85 4.90
C ALA A 31 16.02 -10.83 4.98
N LEU A 32 15.70 -9.54 5.07
CA LEU A 32 16.67 -8.47 5.30
C LEU A 32 17.26 -8.54 6.71
N ASP A 33 16.43 -8.76 7.74
CA ASP A 33 16.89 -8.92 9.12
C ASP A 33 17.92 -10.06 9.24
N GLU A 34 17.60 -11.19 8.65
CA GLU A 34 18.47 -12.39 8.66
C GLU A 34 19.76 -12.13 7.87
N LYS A 35 19.66 -11.55 6.68
CA LYS A 35 20.80 -11.31 5.79
C LYS A 35 21.83 -10.34 6.40
N TYR A 36 21.35 -9.26 6.99
CA TYR A 36 22.21 -8.19 7.52
C TYR A 36 22.41 -8.26 9.04
N ASN A 37 21.85 -9.27 9.70
CA ASN A 37 21.88 -9.44 11.14
C ASN A 37 21.52 -8.16 11.91
N THR A 38 20.45 -7.50 11.47
CA THR A 38 19.95 -6.24 12.04
C THR A 38 18.43 -6.13 11.85
N ILE A 39 17.80 -5.17 12.48
CA ILE A 39 16.36 -4.93 12.35
C ILE A 39 16.11 -3.96 11.19
N PHE A 40 15.24 -4.35 10.26
CA PHE A 40 14.75 -3.50 9.18
C PHE A 40 13.34 -3.00 9.44
N ILE A 41 13.16 -1.70 9.30
CA ILE A 41 11.84 -1.09 9.22
C ILE A 41 11.40 -1.14 7.76
N THR A 42 10.37 -1.92 7.48
CA THR A 42 9.78 -1.98 6.14
C THR A 42 8.65 -0.96 5.99
N MET A 43 8.65 -0.24 4.88
CA MET A 43 7.70 0.84 4.62
C MET A 43 7.02 0.64 3.27
N GLN A 44 5.72 0.90 3.26
CA GLN A 44 4.92 0.88 2.05
C GLN A 44 5.09 2.21 1.30
N GLY A 45 5.44 2.15 0.01
CA GLY A 45 5.46 3.31 -0.86
C GLY A 45 4.06 3.67 -1.39
N ALA A 46 4.00 4.63 -2.31
CA ALA A 46 2.78 5.05 -2.99
C ALA A 46 2.31 3.95 -3.95
N CYS A 47 1.50 3.03 -3.48
CA CYS A 47 1.15 1.79 -4.18
C CYS A 47 -0.33 1.68 -4.59
N GLY A 48 -1.09 2.77 -4.58
CA GLY A 48 -2.52 2.72 -4.89
C GLY A 48 -2.86 2.10 -6.26
N ASP A 49 -1.94 2.17 -7.20
CA ASP A 49 -2.01 1.57 -8.54
C ASP A 49 -0.94 0.48 -8.78
N MET A 50 -0.12 0.14 -7.76
CA MET A 50 1.00 -0.80 -7.91
C MET A 50 0.68 -2.14 -7.23
N GLY A 51 0.24 -3.11 -8.02
CA GLY A 51 -0.06 -4.46 -7.54
C GLY A 51 0.87 -5.53 -8.14
N ASN A 52 0.91 -6.69 -7.50
CA ASN A 52 1.71 -7.84 -7.95
C ASN A 52 0.94 -8.82 -8.86
N ARG A 53 -0.32 -8.53 -9.16
CA ARG A 53 -1.24 -9.49 -9.84
C ARG A 53 -0.78 -9.96 -11.21
N GLN A 54 -0.08 -9.10 -11.96
CA GLN A 54 0.45 -9.46 -13.27
C GLN A 54 1.76 -10.26 -13.18
N TYR A 55 2.48 -10.13 -12.08
CA TYR A 55 3.77 -10.77 -11.87
C TYR A 55 3.67 -12.13 -11.18
N ARG A 56 2.77 -12.25 -10.21
CA ARG A 56 2.59 -13.49 -9.45
C ARG A 56 2.03 -14.62 -10.32
N GLN A 57 2.49 -15.84 -10.07
CA GLN A 57 2.09 -17.05 -10.77
C GLN A 57 1.12 -17.92 -9.94
N GLY A 58 0.98 -17.58 -8.66
CA GLY A 58 0.10 -18.26 -7.70
C GLY A 58 -0.35 -17.32 -6.60
N ASN A 59 -0.92 -17.87 -5.54
CA ASN A 59 -1.46 -17.11 -4.42
C ASN A 59 -1.33 -17.85 -3.08
N ASP A 60 -0.30 -18.67 -2.95
CA ASP A 60 0.03 -19.46 -1.76
C ASP A 60 1.39 -19.05 -1.16
N GLU A 61 1.80 -19.78 -0.13
CA GLU A 61 3.08 -19.52 0.56
C GLU A 61 4.30 -19.77 -0.34
N ASN A 62 4.26 -20.71 -1.27
CA ASN A 62 5.37 -20.97 -2.20
C ASN A 62 5.55 -19.79 -3.14
N GLU A 63 4.46 -19.25 -3.65
CA GLU A 63 4.50 -18.05 -4.47
C GLU A 63 4.98 -16.83 -3.69
N LEU A 64 4.56 -16.69 -2.43
CA LEU A 64 5.04 -15.63 -1.55
C LEU A 64 6.55 -15.68 -1.39
N TRP A 65 7.13 -16.86 -1.18
CA TRP A 65 8.59 -17.03 -1.08
C TRP A 65 9.29 -16.76 -2.41
N ARG A 66 8.75 -17.22 -3.53
CA ARG A 66 9.31 -16.92 -4.85
C ARG A 66 9.37 -15.41 -5.11
N VAL A 67 8.27 -14.69 -4.87
CA VAL A 67 8.22 -13.23 -5.09
C VAL A 67 9.15 -12.49 -4.12
N ARG A 68 9.21 -12.91 -2.85
CA ARG A 68 10.19 -12.38 -1.88
C ARG A 68 11.62 -12.53 -2.38
N ASP A 69 11.97 -13.71 -2.89
CA ASP A 69 13.33 -14.00 -3.33
C ASP A 69 13.71 -13.18 -4.57
N GLU A 70 12.75 -12.91 -5.46
CA GLU A 70 12.97 -11.99 -6.58
C GLU A 70 13.21 -10.54 -6.11
N VAL A 71 12.45 -10.07 -5.13
CA VAL A 71 12.71 -8.76 -4.52
C VAL A 71 14.09 -8.73 -3.88
N MET A 72 14.47 -9.78 -3.16
CA MET A 72 15.79 -9.88 -2.50
C MET A 72 16.95 -9.89 -3.50
N LYS A 73 16.78 -10.44 -4.71
CA LYS A 73 17.78 -10.34 -5.78
C LYS A 73 18.00 -8.88 -6.19
N GLN A 74 16.93 -8.10 -6.33
CA GLN A 74 17.04 -6.67 -6.66
C GLN A 74 17.67 -5.86 -5.53
N VAL A 75 17.32 -6.15 -4.28
CA VAL A 75 17.96 -5.52 -3.12
C VAL A 75 19.48 -5.74 -3.14
N ASN A 76 19.94 -6.92 -3.53
CA ASN A 76 21.38 -7.20 -3.62
C ASN A 76 22.09 -6.29 -4.63
N VAL A 77 21.47 -6.04 -5.78
CA VAL A 77 22.02 -5.12 -6.79
C VAL A 77 22.11 -3.69 -6.25
N PHE A 78 21.10 -3.23 -5.52
CA PHE A 78 21.11 -1.89 -4.94
C PHE A 78 22.10 -1.76 -3.77
N ALA A 79 22.28 -2.81 -2.96
CA ALA A 79 23.22 -2.80 -1.85
C ALA A 79 24.69 -2.67 -2.29
N GLU A 80 25.03 -3.08 -3.53
CA GLU A 80 26.35 -2.90 -4.10
C GLU A 80 26.65 -1.41 -4.47
N ALA A 81 25.64 -0.58 -4.58
CA ALA A 81 25.73 0.85 -4.90
C ALA A 81 25.54 1.72 -3.63
N GLU A 82 26.14 1.33 -2.50
CA GLU A 82 25.98 2.04 -1.24
C GLU A 82 26.39 3.52 -1.35
N THR A 83 25.47 4.39 -0.98
CA THR A 83 25.74 5.82 -0.78
C THR A 83 25.69 6.11 0.71
N PRO A 84 26.79 6.56 1.32
CA PRO A 84 26.79 6.94 2.72
C PRO A 84 25.71 8.00 2.98
N MET A 85 24.90 7.79 4.00
CA MET A 85 23.86 8.72 4.39
C MET A 85 24.03 9.11 5.85
N GLU A 86 23.93 10.38 6.14
CA GLU A 86 24.03 10.88 7.50
C GLU A 86 22.63 11.17 8.05
N LEU A 87 22.20 10.37 9.02
CA LEU A 87 20.99 10.63 9.78
C LEU A 87 21.34 11.54 10.96
N LYS A 88 20.78 12.73 10.99
CA LYS A 88 20.92 13.72 12.07
C LYS A 88 19.56 13.95 12.74
N ALA A 89 19.60 14.39 13.97
CA ALA A 89 18.42 14.96 14.61
C ALA A 89 17.91 16.12 13.75
N GLY A 90 16.65 16.05 13.39
CA GLY A 90 16.04 16.97 12.46
C GLY A 90 14.74 17.56 12.98
N SER A 91 13.85 17.87 12.06
CA SER A 91 12.53 18.42 12.39
C SER A 91 11.42 17.50 11.96
N VAL A 92 10.31 17.56 12.68
CA VAL A 92 9.05 16.92 12.33
C VAL A 92 8.01 18.01 12.11
N LYS A 93 7.34 18.00 10.97
CA LYS A 93 6.25 18.90 10.63
C LYS A 93 4.98 18.12 10.37
N THR A 94 3.85 18.67 10.69
CA THR A 94 2.55 18.11 10.36
C THR A 94 1.79 19.07 9.46
N ALA A 95 1.06 18.50 8.50
CA ALA A 95 0.12 19.22 7.67
C ALA A 95 -1.25 18.54 7.76
N GLU A 96 -2.29 19.32 7.94
CA GLU A 96 -3.67 18.83 7.95
C GLU A 96 -4.42 19.40 6.74
N TYR A 97 -5.26 18.57 6.17
CA TYR A 97 -6.17 18.98 5.09
C TYR A 97 -7.48 18.22 5.22
N THR A 98 -8.56 18.90 4.89
CA THR A 98 -9.90 18.33 4.97
C THR A 98 -10.44 18.07 3.58
N ILE A 99 -10.94 16.86 3.36
CA ILE A 99 -11.63 16.47 2.13
C ILE A 99 -13.12 16.54 2.41
N HIS A 100 -13.81 17.32 1.59
CA HIS A 100 -15.27 17.37 1.52
C HIS A 100 -15.69 16.88 0.14
N GLN A 101 -16.46 15.80 0.11
CA GLN A 101 -17.03 15.26 -1.12
C GLN A 101 -18.44 14.78 -0.84
N THR A 102 -19.40 15.32 -1.57
CA THR A 102 -20.78 14.81 -1.60
C THR A 102 -20.92 13.75 -2.67
N TYR A 103 -21.75 12.76 -2.41
CA TYR A 103 -22.05 11.71 -3.37
C TYR A 103 -23.36 12.02 -4.13
N ASP A 104 -23.42 11.63 -5.39
CA ASP A 104 -24.69 11.51 -6.13
C ASP A 104 -25.40 10.24 -5.62
N LEU A 105 -26.27 10.44 -4.63
CA LEU A 105 -26.94 9.33 -3.96
C LEU A 105 -27.93 8.61 -4.87
N ASP A 106 -28.52 9.29 -5.85
CA ASP A 106 -29.52 8.67 -6.74
C ASP A 106 -28.82 7.78 -7.77
N ALA A 107 -27.70 8.26 -8.35
CA ALA A 107 -26.86 7.43 -9.22
C ALA A 107 -26.30 6.22 -8.47
N MET A 108 -25.84 6.42 -7.22
CA MET A 108 -25.31 5.32 -6.41
C MET A 108 -26.36 4.28 -5.99
N LYS A 109 -27.58 4.70 -5.70
CA LYS A 109 -28.69 3.78 -5.41
C LYS A 109 -29.09 2.97 -6.64
N ALA A 110 -29.13 3.60 -7.82
CA ALA A 110 -29.38 2.90 -9.07
C ALA A 110 -28.30 1.83 -9.34
N GLN A 111 -27.01 2.20 -9.19
CA GLN A 111 -25.91 1.25 -9.33
C GLN A 111 -25.98 0.11 -8.30
N LEU A 112 -26.31 0.42 -7.04
CA LEU A 112 -26.50 -0.58 -6.00
C LEU A 112 -27.56 -1.61 -6.37
N ALA A 113 -28.69 -1.18 -6.89
CA ALA A 113 -29.77 -2.07 -7.31
C ALA A 113 -29.32 -3.03 -8.44
N GLU A 114 -28.50 -2.57 -9.37
CA GLU A 114 -27.93 -3.44 -10.41
C GLU A 114 -26.87 -4.41 -9.83
N ASP A 115 -26.04 -3.97 -8.91
CA ASP A 115 -25.03 -4.84 -8.29
C ASP A 115 -25.68 -5.89 -7.37
N GLU A 116 -26.78 -5.59 -6.70
CA GLU A 116 -27.60 -6.54 -5.94
C GLU A 116 -28.22 -7.61 -6.83
N LYS A 117 -28.70 -7.24 -8.03
CA LYS A 117 -29.20 -8.22 -9.01
C LYS A 117 -28.07 -9.16 -9.48
N LYS A 118 -26.88 -8.59 -9.78
CA LYS A 118 -25.71 -9.42 -10.14
C LYS A 118 -25.30 -10.37 -9.02
N LEU A 119 -25.30 -9.88 -7.77
CA LEU A 119 -25.01 -10.71 -6.60
C LEU A 119 -26.01 -11.86 -6.44
N ALA A 120 -27.30 -11.58 -6.64
CA ALA A 120 -28.35 -12.60 -6.56
C ALA A 120 -28.23 -13.66 -7.68
N ALA A 121 -27.72 -13.28 -8.86
CA ALA A 121 -27.51 -14.16 -9.99
C ALA A 121 -26.14 -14.89 -9.98
N ALA A 122 -25.24 -14.54 -9.06
CA ALA A 122 -23.90 -15.12 -9.00
C ALA A 122 -23.96 -16.62 -8.64
N VAL A 123 -23.22 -17.44 -9.37
CA VAL A 123 -23.19 -18.89 -9.23
C VAL A 123 -22.02 -19.34 -8.36
N THR A 124 -20.83 -18.80 -8.61
CA THR A 124 -19.62 -19.21 -7.89
C THR A 124 -19.49 -18.49 -6.54
N GLU A 125 -18.90 -19.16 -5.57
CA GLU A 125 -18.64 -18.56 -4.25
C GLU A 125 -17.65 -17.38 -4.33
N ASP A 126 -16.71 -17.40 -5.26
CA ASP A 126 -15.76 -16.32 -5.45
C ASP A 126 -16.42 -15.07 -6.05
N ASP A 127 -17.32 -15.24 -7.04
CA ASP A 127 -18.12 -14.14 -7.58
C ASP A 127 -19.04 -13.56 -6.50
N LYS A 128 -19.69 -14.41 -5.71
CA LYS A 128 -20.54 -13.96 -4.59
C LYS A 128 -19.75 -13.11 -3.59
N LYS A 129 -18.55 -13.56 -3.18
CA LYS A 129 -17.70 -12.80 -2.24
C LYS A 129 -17.30 -11.45 -2.80
N LEU A 130 -16.86 -11.41 -4.06
CA LEU A 130 -16.45 -10.18 -4.72
C LEU A 130 -17.60 -9.17 -4.83
N LEU A 131 -18.73 -9.62 -5.35
CA LEU A 131 -19.93 -8.79 -5.53
C LEU A 131 -20.50 -8.35 -4.18
N TRP A 132 -20.55 -9.24 -3.18
CA TRP A 132 -20.99 -8.90 -1.84
C TRP A 132 -20.13 -7.80 -1.20
N SER A 133 -18.81 -7.86 -1.39
CA SER A 133 -17.90 -6.81 -0.91
C SER A 133 -18.23 -5.47 -1.55
N GLY A 134 -18.44 -5.43 -2.87
CA GLY A 134 -18.84 -4.22 -3.61
C GLY A 134 -20.17 -3.64 -3.13
N VAL A 135 -21.19 -4.49 -3.03
CA VAL A 135 -22.53 -4.11 -2.53
C VAL A 135 -22.45 -3.54 -1.11
N ARG A 136 -21.71 -4.21 -0.21
CA ARG A 136 -21.52 -3.73 1.17
C ARG A 136 -20.83 -2.36 1.21
N HIS A 137 -19.82 -2.17 0.38
CA HIS A 137 -19.09 -0.89 0.29
C HIS A 137 -20.00 0.22 -0.24
N MET A 138 -20.77 -0.04 -1.30
CA MET A 138 -21.73 0.90 -1.86
C MET A 138 -22.80 1.32 -0.85
N ARG A 139 -23.37 0.37 -0.11
CA ARG A 139 -24.35 0.65 0.96
C ARG A 139 -23.76 1.59 2.02
N ARG A 140 -22.50 1.38 2.45
CA ARG A 140 -21.83 2.26 3.40
C ARG A 140 -21.61 3.67 2.85
N LYS A 141 -21.22 3.81 1.59
CA LYS A 141 -21.09 5.11 0.93
C LYS A 141 -22.42 5.85 0.89
N ILE A 142 -23.50 5.18 0.49
CA ILE A 142 -24.85 5.77 0.46
C ILE A 142 -25.25 6.23 1.86
N GLN A 143 -25.00 5.39 2.87
CA GLN A 143 -25.33 5.71 4.27
C GLN A 143 -24.55 6.93 4.78
N SER A 144 -23.27 7.09 4.38
CA SER A 144 -22.44 8.24 4.78
C SER A 144 -22.82 9.55 4.06
N GLY A 145 -23.44 9.46 2.88
CA GLY A 145 -23.82 10.63 2.07
C GLY A 145 -22.66 11.39 1.42
N GLY A 146 -21.43 11.04 1.77
CA GLY A 146 -20.23 11.70 1.30
C GLY A 146 -19.01 11.42 2.16
N ILE A 147 -17.92 12.09 1.87
CA ILE A 147 -16.68 12.09 2.66
C ILE A 147 -16.53 13.47 3.30
N ASN A 148 -16.32 13.48 4.61
CA ASN A 148 -15.90 14.65 5.37
C ASN A 148 -14.84 14.18 6.37
N VAL A 149 -13.58 14.25 5.97
CA VAL A 149 -12.46 13.72 6.75
C VAL A 149 -11.29 14.68 6.76
N THR A 150 -10.73 14.93 7.93
CA THR A 150 -9.46 15.62 8.08
C THR A 150 -8.33 14.62 8.12
N LEU A 151 -7.41 14.76 7.20
CA LEU A 151 -6.23 13.92 7.04
C LEU A 151 -5.01 14.66 7.56
N ARG A 152 -4.09 13.92 8.19
CA ARG A 152 -2.84 14.46 8.71
C ARG A 152 -1.66 13.75 8.05
N SER A 153 -0.81 14.51 7.38
CA SER A 153 0.49 14.06 6.90
C SER A 153 1.59 14.51 7.86
N VAL A 154 2.61 13.68 8.02
CA VAL A 154 3.79 14.00 8.83
C VAL A 154 5.01 13.98 7.94
N ILE A 155 5.81 15.03 8.01
CA ILE A 155 7.06 15.18 7.25
C ILE A 155 8.21 15.14 8.24
N PHE A 156 9.15 14.26 8.00
CA PHE A 156 10.37 14.10 8.78
C PHE A 156 11.57 14.59 7.95
N HIS A 157 12.40 15.41 8.55
CA HIS A 157 13.70 15.81 8.03
C HIS A 157 14.78 15.29 8.97
N LEU A 158 15.56 14.31 8.54
CA LEU A 158 16.52 13.59 9.37
C LEU A 158 17.90 13.57 8.69
N GLY A 159 18.54 14.75 8.55
CA GLY A 159 19.79 14.87 7.81
C GLY A 159 19.56 14.67 6.32
N ASP A 160 20.17 13.65 5.74
CA ASP A 160 20.06 13.32 4.32
C ASP A 160 18.73 12.64 3.94
N LEU A 161 17.87 12.35 4.92
CA LEU A 161 16.58 11.70 4.71
C LEU A 161 15.42 12.68 4.89
N GLU A 162 14.57 12.77 3.87
CA GLU A 162 13.21 13.32 3.98
C GLU A 162 12.18 12.22 3.76
N MET A 163 11.23 12.14 4.67
CA MET A 163 10.14 11.16 4.62
C MET A 163 8.80 11.85 4.85
N ILE A 164 7.78 11.47 4.08
CA ILE A 164 6.40 11.90 4.29
C ILE A 164 5.48 10.71 4.48
N THR A 165 4.61 10.79 5.48
CA THR A 165 3.50 9.84 5.64
C THR A 165 2.22 10.44 5.07
N ILE A 166 1.51 9.67 4.25
CA ILE A 166 0.26 10.10 3.65
C ILE A 166 -0.84 9.11 4.06
N PRO A 167 -1.92 9.57 4.70
CA PRO A 167 -3.01 8.71 5.16
C PRO A 167 -3.94 8.35 3.99
N GLY A 168 -3.55 7.37 3.19
CA GLY A 168 -4.33 6.90 2.05
C GLY A 168 -3.51 6.04 1.10
N GLU A 169 -4.17 5.46 0.11
CA GLU A 169 -3.55 4.68 -0.96
C GLU A 169 -3.18 5.60 -2.14
N LEU A 170 -2.07 6.30 -2.00
CA LEU A 170 -1.59 7.23 -3.02
C LEU A 170 -1.13 6.46 -4.27
N PHE A 171 -1.49 6.95 -5.45
CA PHE A 171 -1.00 6.41 -6.71
C PHE A 171 0.48 6.73 -6.91
N SER A 172 1.20 5.84 -7.58
CA SER A 172 2.64 5.92 -7.78
C SER A 172 3.09 7.23 -8.44
N THR A 173 2.33 7.73 -9.41
CA THR A 173 2.60 8.99 -10.10
C THR A 173 2.60 10.18 -9.15
N PHE A 174 1.65 10.26 -8.22
CA PHE A 174 1.61 11.32 -7.20
C PHE A 174 2.75 11.15 -6.18
N GLY A 175 3.08 9.93 -5.81
CA GLY A 175 4.24 9.67 -4.95
C GLY A 175 5.55 10.15 -5.56
N MET A 176 5.75 9.90 -6.84
CA MET A 176 6.92 10.41 -7.58
C MET A 176 6.92 11.93 -7.67
N GLU A 177 5.76 12.55 -7.90
CA GLU A 177 5.65 14.01 -7.97
C GLU A 177 5.99 14.67 -6.62
N ILE A 178 5.49 14.11 -5.51
CA ILE A 178 5.83 14.60 -4.17
C ILE A 178 7.33 14.49 -3.93
N LYS A 179 7.96 13.36 -4.27
CA LYS A 179 9.40 13.16 -4.08
C LYS A 179 10.26 14.16 -4.88
N LYS A 180 9.80 14.64 -6.02
CA LYS A 180 10.51 15.68 -6.79
C LYS A 180 10.62 17.01 -6.05
N ASN A 181 9.69 17.29 -5.15
CA ASN A 181 9.66 18.54 -4.37
C ASN A 181 10.53 18.48 -3.10
N PHE A 182 11.06 17.33 -2.76
CA PHE A 182 12.03 17.19 -1.67
C PHE A 182 13.44 17.52 -2.16
N ASN A 183 14.26 18.09 -1.27
CA ASN A 183 15.63 18.48 -1.56
C ASN A 183 16.68 17.51 -1.00
N ALA A 184 16.29 16.62 -0.10
CA ALA A 184 17.21 15.65 0.49
C ALA A 184 17.68 14.60 -0.54
N PRO A 185 18.89 14.05 -0.40
CA PRO A 185 19.38 12.97 -1.24
C PRO A 185 18.50 11.73 -1.23
N MET A 186 17.97 11.36 -0.06
CA MET A 186 17.05 10.25 0.10
C MET A 186 15.63 10.73 0.41
N ARG A 187 14.65 10.18 -0.31
CA ARG A 187 13.24 10.60 -0.26
C ARG A 187 12.34 9.37 -0.16
N ILE A 188 11.56 9.31 0.91
CA ILE A 188 10.66 8.19 1.22
C ILE A 188 9.22 8.67 1.31
#